data_cdef1be04feecba16fec6ab95a74afde
#
_entry.id   cdef1be04feecba16fec6ab95a74afde
#
_cell.length_a   1.000
_cell.length_b   1.000
_cell.length_c   1.000
_cell.angle_alpha   90.00
_cell.angle_beta   90.00
_cell.angle_gamma   90.00
#
_symmetry.space_group_name_H-M   'P 1'
#
loop_
_entity.id
_entity.type
_entity.pdbx_description
1 polymer ?
#
loop_
_entity_poly.entity_id
_entity_poly.type
_entity_poly.pdbx_seq_one_letter_code
_entity_poly.pdbx_strand_id
1 'polypeptide(L)'
;METSLVLPIIDISSPDKISSSTAKLIRKACLEHGFFYVKNHGISEELMEEVLRESKSFFNLPLDEKMSLLRRDLLGYTPLHAEKLDPSLTSSTGDSKESFYFGSLEGALAQRYPNQWPPEGEVISWDVETYGASAHSDYGMVTLLLTDGVPGLQVCRDKSRQPRVWEDVPGIRGAFIVNIGDMMERWTNGLFRSTLHRVMPVGKERYSVVFFLDPNPDCHVECLESCCSETSPPRFPPILAGDYIKERFRLTYES
;
A
#
# COMPACT_ATOMS: atom_id res chain seq x y z
N MET A 1 1.36 20.51 -23.93
CA MET A 1 0.41 19.39 -23.67
C MET A 1 1.10 18.48 -22.66
N GLU A 2 0.60 18.42 -21.43
CA GLU A 2 1.09 17.42 -20.46
C GLU A 2 0.63 16.04 -20.96
N THR A 3 1.55 15.15 -21.21
CA THR A 3 1.25 13.77 -21.60
C THR A 3 0.61 13.05 -20.40
N SER A 4 -0.53 12.40 -20.62
CA SER A 4 -1.19 11.54 -19.63
C SER A 4 -0.18 10.53 -19.06
N LEU A 5 -0.30 10.22 -17.78
CA LEU A 5 0.54 9.23 -17.11
C LEU A 5 0.32 7.84 -17.74
N VAL A 6 1.39 7.26 -18.23
CA VAL A 6 1.41 5.87 -18.66
C VAL A 6 2.42 5.13 -17.79
N LEU A 7 1.91 4.41 -16.79
CA LEU A 7 2.76 3.57 -15.94
C LEU A 7 3.25 2.35 -16.73
N PRO A 8 4.53 1.97 -16.59
CA PRO A 8 5.07 0.81 -17.29
C PRO A 8 4.46 -0.49 -16.76
N ILE A 9 4.21 -1.43 -17.69
CA ILE A 9 3.81 -2.80 -17.37
C ILE A 9 5.04 -3.69 -17.52
N ILE A 10 5.44 -4.34 -16.45
CA ILE A 10 6.65 -5.14 -16.37
C ILE A 10 6.27 -6.62 -16.29
N ASP A 11 6.75 -7.40 -17.24
CA ASP A 11 6.58 -8.85 -17.28
C ASP A 11 7.72 -9.52 -16.48
N ILE A 12 7.32 -10.35 -15.49
CA ILE A 12 8.23 -11.12 -14.65
C ILE A 12 8.01 -12.63 -14.77
N SER A 13 7.62 -13.11 -15.95
CA SER A 13 7.32 -14.53 -16.22
C SER A 13 8.47 -15.49 -15.91
N SER A 14 9.65 -15.01 -15.63
CA SER A 14 10.82 -15.81 -15.22
C SER A 14 11.40 -15.25 -13.92
N PRO A 15 10.71 -15.38 -12.77
CA PRO A 15 11.13 -14.76 -11.51
C PRO A 15 12.50 -15.27 -11.02
N ASP A 16 12.84 -16.52 -11.30
CA ASP A 16 14.14 -17.12 -10.92
C ASP A 16 15.33 -16.58 -11.74
N LYS A 17 15.03 -15.93 -12.85
CA LYS A 17 16.04 -15.36 -13.77
C LYS A 17 15.59 -14.00 -14.28
N ILE A 18 15.37 -13.05 -13.35
CA ILE A 18 15.10 -11.67 -13.77
C ILE A 18 16.23 -11.23 -14.69
N SER A 19 15.89 -11.01 -15.95
CA SER A 19 16.86 -10.61 -16.95
C SER A 19 17.42 -9.21 -16.62
N SER A 20 18.63 -8.94 -17.07
CA SER A 20 19.22 -7.61 -16.94
C SER A 20 18.33 -6.50 -17.55
N SER A 21 17.52 -6.85 -18.56
CA SER A 21 16.54 -5.93 -19.16
C SER A 21 15.37 -5.66 -18.23
N THR A 22 14.79 -6.69 -17.60
CA THR A 22 13.68 -6.55 -16.63
C THR A 22 14.12 -5.73 -15.41
N ALA A 23 15.31 -6.00 -14.87
CA ALA A 23 15.86 -5.21 -13.77
C ALA A 23 16.04 -3.72 -14.13
N LYS A 24 16.47 -3.43 -15.37
CA LYS A 24 16.59 -2.04 -15.87
C LYS A 24 15.21 -1.37 -15.98
N LEU A 25 14.18 -2.10 -16.43
CA LEU A 25 12.80 -1.57 -16.49
C LEU A 25 12.25 -1.26 -15.11
N ILE A 26 12.42 -2.16 -14.15
CA ILE A 26 12.03 -1.94 -12.74
C ILE A 26 12.76 -0.71 -12.21
N ARG A 27 14.09 -0.65 -12.36
CA ARG A 27 14.87 0.50 -11.89
C ARG A 27 14.40 1.80 -12.52
N LYS A 28 14.13 1.82 -13.83
CA LYS A 28 13.62 3.01 -14.53
C LYS A 28 12.26 3.43 -13.95
N ALA A 29 11.32 2.49 -13.74
CA ALA A 29 10.03 2.77 -13.17
C ALA A 29 10.12 3.37 -11.74
N CYS A 30 11.00 2.83 -10.89
CA CYS A 30 11.26 3.34 -9.55
C CYS A 30 11.84 4.78 -9.56
N LEU A 31 12.70 5.09 -10.53
CA LEU A 31 13.30 6.43 -10.67
C LEU A 31 12.31 7.48 -11.17
N GLU A 32 11.50 7.11 -12.17
CA GLU A 32 10.64 8.06 -12.90
C GLU A 32 9.28 8.24 -12.25
N HIS A 33 8.69 7.14 -11.74
CA HIS A 33 7.30 7.13 -11.29
C HIS A 33 7.13 6.70 -9.84
N GLY A 34 8.00 5.80 -9.33
CA GLY A 34 7.77 5.11 -8.06
C GLY A 34 6.57 4.15 -8.10
N PHE A 35 5.92 4.00 -9.26
CA PHE A 35 4.75 3.16 -9.53
C PHE A 35 4.90 2.42 -10.86
N PHE A 36 4.44 1.17 -10.93
CA PHE A 36 4.40 0.34 -12.14
C PHE A 36 3.46 -0.84 -11.97
N TYR A 37 3.13 -1.51 -13.08
CA TYR A 37 2.38 -2.77 -13.04
C TYR A 37 3.32 -3.95 -13.21
N VAL A 38 2.98 -5.06 -12.54
CA VAL A 38 3.67 -6.35 -12.71
C VAL A 38 2.67 -7.38 -13.20
N LYS A 39 3.05 -8.10 -14.27
CA LYS A 39 2.31 -9.21 -14.87
C LYS A 39 3.12 -10.50 -14.88
N ASN A 40 2.43 -11.64 -15.06
CA ASN A 40 3.03 -12.97 -15.14
C ASN A 40 3.89 -13.31 -13.91
N HIS A 41 3.44 -12.88 -12.75
CA HIS A 41 4.10 -13.01 -11.44
C HIS A 41 3.91 -14.40 -10.80
N GLY A 42 3.26 -15.35 -11.47
CA GLY A 42 3.08 -16.73 -11.00
C GLY A 42 1.88 -16.94 -10.07
N ILE A 43 1.18 -15.89 -9.64
CA ILE A 43 -0.10 -16.02 -8.92
C ILE A 43 -1.23 -16.10 -9.94
N SER A 44 -2.08 -17.12 -9.82
CA SER A 44 -3.17 -17.33 -10.76
C SER A 44 -4.26 -16.26 -10.63
N GLU A 45 -4.95 -15.96 -11.74
CA GLU A 45 -6.06 -15.02 -11.72
C GLU A 45 -7.21 -15.55 -10.86
N GLU A 46 -7.42 -16.86 -10.83
CA GLU A 46 -8.44 -17.53 -10.01
C GLU A 46 -8.21 -17.24 -8.51
N LEU A 47 -6.96 -17.36 -8.04
CA LEU A 47 -6.63 -17.06 -6.64
C LEU A 47 -6.83 -15.58 -6.33
N MET A 48 -6.44 -14.69 -7.27
CA MET A 48 -6.65 -13.25 -7.10
C MET A 48 -8.16 -12.90 -6.98
N GLU A 49 -8.99 -13.51 -7.85
CA GLU A 49 -10.45 -13.34 -7.82
C GLU A 49 -11.06 -13.94 -6.53
N GLU A 50 -10.53 -15.08 -6.06
CA GLU A 50 -10.97 -15.70 -4.82
C GLU A 50 -10.69 -14.80 -3.61
N VAL A 51 -9.49 -14.26 -3.49
CA VAL A 51 -9.14 -13.35 -2.39
C VAL A 51 -10.00 -12.08 -2.39
N LEU A 52 -10.31 -11.51 -3.56
CA LEU A 52 -11.22 -10.36 -3.66
C LEU A 52 -12.66 -10.74 -3.27
N ARG A 53 -13.12 -11.94 -3.65
CA ARG A 53 -14.45 -12.46 -3.26
C ARG A 53 -14.54 -12.63 -1.74
N GLU A 54 -13.53 -13.27 -1.13
CA GLU A 54 -13.50 -13.48 0.32
C GLU A 54 -13.38 -12.12 1.07
N SER A 55 -12.62 -11.17 0.54
CA SER A 55 -12.59 -9.81 1.08
C SER A 55 -13.96 -9.15 1.06
N LYS A 56 -14.67 -9.26 -0.08
CA LYS A 56 -16.05 -8.77 -0.18
C LYS A 56 -16.97 -9.47 0.82
N SER A 57 -16.85 -10.77 0.96
CA SER A 57 -17.64 -11.55 1.94
C SER A 57 -17.40 -11.07 3.35
N PHE A 58 -16.14 -10.86 3.76
CA PHE A 58 -15.79 -10.36 5.09
C PHE A 58 -16.37 -8.96 5.36
N PHE A 59 -16.18 -8.00 4.43
CA PHE A 59 -16.64 -6.62 4.66
C PHE A 59 -18.18 -6.49 4.63
N ASN A 60 -18.87 -7.47 4.05
CA ASN A 60 -20.32 -7.58 4.11
C ASN A 60 -20.86 -8.22 5.40
N LEU A 61 -20.00 -8.68 6.32
CA LEU A 61 -20.44 -9.16 7.63
C LEU A 61 -21.12 -8.05 8.44
N PRO A 62 -22.07 -8.39 9.33
CA PRO A 62 -22.63 -7.47 10.30
C PRO A 62 -21.54 -6.72 11.08
N LEU A 63 -21.80 -5.45 11.40
CA LEU A 63 -20.79 -4.59 12.04
C LEU A 63 -20.32 -5.16 13.39
N ASP A 64 -21.21 -5.76 14.17
CA ASP A 64 -20.89 -6.38 15.47
C ASP A 64 -19.94 -7.58 15.31
N GLU A 65 -20.09 -8.38 14.27
CA GLU A 65 -19.15 -9.46 13.94
C GLU A 65 -17.78 -8.91 13.57
N LYS A 66 -17.72 -7.91 12.68
CA LYS A 66 -16.46 -7.24 12.33
C LYS A 66 -15.83 -6.58 13.57
N MET A 67 -16.62 -5.94 14.42
CA MET A 67 -16.15 -5.30 15.66
C MET A 67 -15.63 -6.30 16.70
N SER A 68 -16.09 -7.55 16.69
CA SER A 68 -15.51 -8.60 17.54
C SER A 68 -14.05 -8.87 17.25
N LEU A 69 -13.61 -8.54 16.02
CA LEU A 69 -12.24 -8.66 15.50
C LEU A 69 -11.52 -7.31 15.47
N LEU A 70 -12.00 -6.33 16.26
CA LEU A 70 -11.40 -5.00 16.29
C LEU A 70 -9.88 -5.10 16.46
N ARG A 71 -9.17 -4.28 15.69
CA ARG A 71 -7.72 -4.25 15.67
C ARG A 71 -7.11 -4.18 17.06
N ARG A 72 -6.18 -5.10 17.33
CA ARG A 72 -5.33 -5.11 18.52
C ARG A 72 -3.89 -4.92 18.06
N ASP A 73 -3.24 -3.92 18.58
CA ASP A 73 -1.93 -3.47 18.09
C ASP A 73 -1.94 -3.17 16.59
N LEU A 74 -1.42 -4.07 15.78
CA LEU A 74 -1.26 -3.88 14.34
C LEU A 74 -2.26 -4.69 13.50
N LEU A 75 -2.96 -5.70 14.06
CA LEU A 75 -3.71 -6.69 13.32
C LEU A 75 -5.19 -6.72 13.71
N GLY A 76 -6.05 -6.95 12.72
CA GLY A 76 -7.48 -7.05 12.87
C GLY A 76 -8.28 -5.98 12.11
N TYR A 77 -9.54 -5.85 12.44
CA TYR A 77 -10.50 -4.95 11.80
C TYR A 77 -10.33 -3.50 12.25
N THR A 78 -10.32 -2.60 11.30
CA THR A 78 -10.37 -1.15 11.53
C THR A 78 -11.66 -0.62 10.91
N PRO A 79 -12.57 -0.05 11.70
CA PRO A 79 -13.87 0.40 11.21
C PRO A 79 -13.76 1.66 10.34
N LEU A 80 -14.85 1.93 9.64
CA LEU A 80 -15.01 3.10 8.80
C LEU A 80 -14.68 4.38 9.58
N HIS A 81 -13.93 5.27 8.96
CA HIS A 81 -13.47 6.56 9.53
C HIS A 81 -12.51 6.47 10.72
N ALA A 82 -12.00 5.30 11.07
CA ALA A 82 -11.04 5.16 12.17
C ALA A 82 -9.58 5.45 11.76
N GLU A 83 -9.29 5.52 10.47
CA GLU A 83 -7.97 5.89 9.96
C GLU A 83 -7.95 7.33 9.46
N LYS A 84 -6.80 8.01 9.63
CA LYS A 84 -6.55 9.33 9.10
C LYS A 84 -5.15 9.37 8.49
N LEU A 85 -5.05 9.02 7.22
CA LEU A 85 -3.75 8.90 6.51
C LEU A 85 -3.08 10.27 6.28
N ASP A 86 -3.87 11.32 6.12
CA ASP A 86 -3.36 12.70 6.07
C ASP A 86 -3.75 13.48 7.34
N PRO A 87 -2.87 13.53 8.36
CA PRO A 87 -3.17 14.25 9.59
C PRO A 87 -3.27 15.79 9.43
N SER A 88 -2.86 16.32 8.28
CA SER A 88 -2.98 17.76 7.99
C SER A 88 -4.40 18.19 7.59
N LEU A 89 -5.27 17.22 7.25
CA LEU A 89 -6.66 17.52 6.94
C LEU A 89 -7.41 17.93 8.22
N THR A 90 -8.03 19.09 8.18
CA THR A 90 -8.82 19.65 9.31
C THR A 90 -10.19 18.97 9.46
N SER A 91 -10.54 18.00 8.60
CA SER A 91 -11.76 17.22 8.73
C SER A 91 -11.78 16.45 10.04
N SER A 92 -12.89 16.54 10.75
CA SER A 92 -13.12 15.77 12.00
C SER A 92 -13.37 14.29 11.74
N THR A 93 -13.64 13.91 10.49
CA THR A 93 -13.90 12.53 10.08
C THR A 93 -12.67 11.95 9.40
N GLY A 94 -12.29 10.74 9.80
CA GLY A 94 -11.21 9.99 9.13
C GLY A 94 -11.56 9.54 7.72
N ASP A 95 -10.66 8.80 7.11
CA ASP A 95 -10.82 8.25 5.76
C ASP A 95 -12.03 7.33 5.68
N SER A 96 -12.76 7.45 4.59
CA SER A 96 -13.99 6.68 4.38
C SER A 96 -13.67 5.29 3.82
N LYS A 97 -12.93 4.53 4.59
CA LYS A 97 -12.60 3.11 4.33
C LYS A 97 -12.68 2.32 5.63
N GLU A 98 -12.92 1.05 5.48
CA GLU A 98 -12.67 0.05 6.50
C GLU A 98 -11.56 -0.89 6.04
N SER A 99 -10.83 -1.50 6.96
CA SER A 99 -9.69 -2.36 6.62
C SER A 99 -9.56 -3.52 7.59
N PHE A 100 -8.94 -4.61 7.13
CA PHE A 100 -8.56 -5.73 7.95
C PHE A 100 -7.09 -6.07 7.71
N TYR A 101 -6.31 -6.08 8.78
CA TYR A 101 -4.86 -6.31 8.70
C TYR A 101 -4.51 -7.72 9.16
N PHE A 102 -3.76 -8.43 8.32
CA PHE A 102 -3.15 -9.73 8.63
C PHE A 102 -1.63 -9.57 8.72
N GLY A 103 -1.03 -10.31 9.63
CA GLY A 103 0.41 -10.47 9.73
C GLY A 103 0.87 -11.85 9.24
N SER A 104 2.15 -12.14 9.46
CA SER A 104 2.71 -13.46 9.18
C SER A 104 1.96 -14.57 9.91
N LEU A 105 1.86 -15.75 9.30
CA LEU A 105 1.27 -16.95 9.92
C LEU A 105 2.30 -17.70 10.80
N GLU A 106 3.58 -17.45 10.61
CA GLU A 106 4.67 -18.18 11.25
C GLU A 106 5.76 -17.24 11.80
N GLY A 107 6.57 -17.78 12.70
CA GLY A 107 7.73 -17.08 13.25
C GLY A 107 7.44 -16.21 14.47
N ALA A 108 8.46 -15.49 14.93
CA ALA A 108 8.39 -14.68 16.15
C ALA A 108 7.37 -13.54 16.09
N LEU A 109 7.16 -12.97 14.91
CA LEU A 109 6.15 -11.91 14.71
C LEU A 109 4.72 -12.45 14.84
N ALA A 110 4.44 -13.64 14.30
CA ALA A 110 3.14 -14.29 14.45
C ALA A 110 2.82 -14.65 15.89
N GLN A 111 3.84 -15.05 16.67
CA GLN A 111 3.68 -15.33 18.10
C GLN A 111 3.42 -14.05 18.91
N ARG A 112 4.07 -12.96 18.55
CA ARG A 112 3.92 -11.66 19.23
C ARG A 112 2.63 -10.94 18.86
N TYR A 113 2.21 -11.04 17.61
CA TYR A 113 1.02 -10.39 17.05
C TYR A 113 0.18 -11.46 16.34
N PRO A 114 -0.67 -12.21 17.07
CA PRO A 114 -1.49 -13.25 16.47
C PRO A 114 -2.58 -12.66 15.58
N ASN A 115 -2.79 -13.29 14.43
CA ASN A 115 -3.91 -12.94 13.56
C ASN A 115 -5.24 -13.22 14.26
N GLN A 116 -6.23 -12.40 13.95
CA GLN A 116 -7.62 -12.61 14.32
C GLN A 116 -8.35 -13.22 13.12
N TRP A 117 -9.26 -14.14 13.35
CA TRP A 117 -10.03 -14.80 12.30
C TRP A 117 -11.52 -14.67 12.60
N PRO A 118 -12.36 -14.36 11.57
CA PRO A 118 -13.80 -14.36 11.74
C PRO A 118 -14.28 -15.78 12.08
N PRO A 119 -15.34 -15.91 12.90
CA PRO A 119 -15.98 -17.20 13.07
C PRO A 119 -16.55 -17.69 11.74
N GLU A 120 -16.58 -19.01 11.51
CA GLU A 120 -17.25 -19.58 10.34
C GLU A 120 -18.76 -19.26 10.40
N GLY A 121 -19.28 -18.52 9.41
CA GLY A 121 -20.69 -18.10 9.39
C GLY A 121 -21.14 -17.57 8.03
N GLU A 122 -22.46 -17.56 7.81
CA GLU A 122 -23.09 -17.07 6.58
C GLU A 122 -23.06 -15.53 6.48
N VAL A 123 -22.86 -15.02 5.26
CA VAL A 123 -22.75 -13.60 4.96
C VAL A 123 -24.11 -13.00 4.61
N ILE A 124 -24.49 -11.91 5.29
CA ILE A 124 -25.66 -11.09 4.96
C ILE A 124 -25.19 -9.76 4.37
N SER A 125 -25.70 -9.36 3.20
CA SER A 125 -25.30 -8.15 2.49
C SER A 125 -26.04 -6.91 3.02
N TRP A 126 -25.30 -5.79 3.21
CA TRP A 126 -25.83 -4.45 3.45
C TRP A 126 -25.11 -3.45 2.57
N ASP A 127 -25.87 -2.49 2.02
CA ASP A 127 -25.32 -1.36 1.25
C ASP A 127 -24.65 -0.35 2.18
N VAL A 128 -23.35 -0.17 2.03
CA VAL A 128 -22.59 0.92 2.66
C VAL A 128 -21.75 1.64 1.61
N GLU A 129 -21.93 2.95 1.49
CA GLU A 129 -21.09 3.80 0.68
C GLU A 129 -19.69 3.88 1.30
N THR A 130 -18.74 3.17 0.72
CA THR A 130 -17.33 3.19 1.15
C THR A 130 -16.53 4.19 0.34
N TYR A 131 -15.80 5.05 1.01
CA TYR A 131 -15.00 6.13 0.43
C TYR A 131 -13.52 5.88 0.68
N GLY A 132 -12.70 6.26 -0.26
CA GLY A 132 -11.29 6.11 -0.45
C GLY A 132 -10.31 6.47 0.67
N ALA A 133 -9.02 6.49 0.32
CA ALA A 133 -7.91 6.84 1.21
C ALA A 133 -7.40 8.25 0.92
N SER A 134 -7.14 9.04 1.96
CA SER A 134 -6.51 10.37 1.86
C SER A 134 -5.11 10.31 1.25
N ALA A 135 -4.58 11.45 0.82
CA ALA A 135 -3.29 11.54 0.18
C ALA A 135 -2.15 11.17 1.14
N HIS A 136 -1.42 10.10 0.83
CA HIS A 136 -0.32 9.56 1.64
C HIS A 136 0.78 8.94 0.78
N SER A 137 1.90 8.62 1.39
CA SER A 137 2.91 7.70 0.90
C SER A 137 2.97 6.48 1.81
N ASP A 138 3.34 5.33 1.28
CA ASP A 138 3.50 4.11 2.07
C ASP A 138 4.79 4.13 2.87
N TYR A 139 4.76 3.54 4.05
CA TYR A 139 5.84 3.66 5.03
C TYR A 139 7.02 2.71 4.77
N GLY A 140 6.73 1.53 4.18
CA GLY A 140 7.67 0.44 4.01
C GLY A 140 8.62 0.56 2.83
N MET A 141 8.99 -0.61 2.27
CA MET A 141 9.87 -0.70 1.10
C MET A 141 9.09 -0.70 -0.20
N VAL A 142 8.18 -1.65 -0.32
CA VAL A 142 7.42 -1.93 -1.55
C VAL A 142 6.01 -2.34 -1.17
N THR A 143 5.04 -1.85 -1.90
CA THR A 143 3.64 -2.24 -1.79
C THR A 143 3.20 -2.98 -3.06
N LEU A 144 2.50 -4.09 -2.90
CA LEU A 144 1.79 -4.77 -3.97
C LEU A 144 0.29 -4.57 -3.75
N LEU A 145 -0.39 -4.03 -4.74
CA LEU A 145 -1.81 -3.72 -4.67
C LEU A 145 -2.58 -4.50 -5.73
N LEU A 146 -3.49 -5.36 -5.30
CA LEU A 146 -4.54 -5.97 -6.10
C LEU A 146 -5.83 -5.15 -5.96
N THR A 147 -6.53 -4.88 -7.06
CA THR A 147 -7.82 -4.19 -7.07
C THR A 147 -8.86 -4.99 -7.83
N ASP A 148 -10.12 -4.76 -7.50
CA ASP A 148 -11.29 -5.34 -8.19
C ASP A 148 -11.59 -4.68 -9.54
N GLY A 149 -10.74 -3.73 -9.98
CA GLY A 149 -10.91 -2.98 -11.23
C GLY A 149 -11.78 -1.72 -11.11
N VAL A 150 -12.43 -1.49 -9.97
CA VAL A 150 -13.14 -0.22 -9.72
C VAL A 150 -12.12 0.91 -9.65
N PRO A 151 -12.29 2.01 -10.43
CA PRO A 151 -11.34 3.13 -10.44
C PRO A 151 -11.31 3.88 -9.13
N GLY A 152 -10.40 4.84 -8.99
CA GLY A 152 -10.29 5.73 -7.84
C GLY A 152 -8.86 5.96 -7.36
N LEU A 153 -7.93 5.03 -7.60
CA LEU A 153 -6.53 5.25 -7.27
C LEU A 153 -5.96 6.36 -8.15
N GLN A 154 -5.34 7.34 -7.51
CA GLN A 154 -4.65 8.46 -8.16
C GLN A 154 -3.26 8.63 -7.59
N VAL A 155 -2.31 9.00 -8.43
CA VAL A 155 -0.93 9.34 -8.03
C VAL A 155 -0.62 10.80 -8.31
N CYS A 156 0.24 11.38 -7.48
CA CYS A 156 0.76 12.74 -7.65
C CYS A 156 2.20 12.67 -8.13
N ARG A 157 2.48 13.03 -9.38
CA ARG A 157 3.83 12.98 -9.96
C ARG A 157 4.84 13.85 -9.24
N ASP A 158 4.39 15.00 -8.77
CA ASP A 158 5.23 15.98 -8.10
C ASP A 158 4.55 16.48 -6.82
N LYS A 159 4.98 15.90 -5.70
CA LYS A 159 4.46 16.25 -4.36
C LYS A 159 4.81 17.68 -3.93
N SER A 160 5.78 18.32 -4.59
CA SER A 160 6.20 19.70 -4.29
C SER A 160 5.39 20.77 -5.04
N ARG A 161 4.72 20.41 -6.12
CA ARG A 161 3.91 21.32 -6.93
C ARG A 161 2.62 21.71 -6.23
N GLN A 162 2.24 22.99 -6.33
CA GLN A 162 0.96 23.51 -5.85
C GLN A 162 0.24 24.27 -6.99
N PRO A 163 -1.04 24.00 -7.29
CA PRO A 163 -1.80 22.86 -6.77
C PRO A 163 -1.24 21.52 -7.26
N ARG A 164 -1.43 20.47 -6.46
CA ARG A 164 -1.04 19.10 -6.83
C ARG A 164 -1.83 18.61 -8.04
N VAL A 165 -1.14 17.97 -8.97
CA VAL A 165 -1.78 17.33 -10.15
C VAL A 165 -1.88 15.82 -9.85
N TRP A 166 -3.11 15.32 -9.96
CA TRP A 166 -3.44 13.93 -9.71
C TRP A 166 -3.78 13.23 -11.02
N GLU A 167 -3.27 12.02 -11.18
CA GLU A 167 -3.48 11.20 -12.36
C GLU A 167 -4.01 9.83 -11.98
N ASP A 168 -5.00 9.35 -12.73
CA ASP A 168 -5.65 8.07 -12.47
C ASP A 168 -4.73 6.89 -12.77
N VAL A 169 -4.80 5.88 -11.90
CA VAL A 169 -4.12 4.59 -12.06
C VAL A 169 -5.19 3.50 -12.15
N PRO A 170 -5.58 3.08 -13.37
CA PRO A 170 -6.60 2.06 -13.55
C PRO A 170 -6.11 0.69 -13.11
N GLY A 171 -6.99 -0.14 -12.55
CA GLY A 171 -6.72 -1.55 -12.32
C GLY A 171 -6.56 -2.30 -13.64
N ILE A 172 -5.60 -3.22 -13.71
CA ILE A 172 -5.39 -4.13 -14.83
C ILE A 172 -5.61 -5.56 -14.34
N ARG A 173 -6.53 -6.29 -14.97
CA ARG A 173 -6.79 -7.68 -14.61
C ARG A 173 -5.53 -8.54 -14.73
N GLY A 174 -5.28 -9.40 -13.76
CA GLY A 174 -4.10 -10.26 -13.70
C GLY A 174 -2.78 -9.50 -13.48
N ALA A 175 -2.83 -8.26 -12.96
CA ALA A 175 -1.65 -7.48 -12.63
C ALA A 175 -1.72 -6.94 -11.20
N PHE A 176 -0.58 -6.86 -10.52
CA PHE A 176 -0.42 -6.01 -9.35
C PHE A 176 0.02 -4.60 -9.77
N ILE A 177 -0.51 -3.61 -9.07
CA ILE A 177 0.09 -2.28 -9.03
C ILE A 177 1.17 -2.33 -7.96
N VAL A 178 2.37 -1.87 -8.28
CA VAL A 178 3.52 -1.85 -7.36
C VAL A 178 3.93 -0.43 -7.13
N ASN A 179 4.17 -0.06 -5.88
CA ASN A 179 4.74 1.23 -5.54
C ASN A 179 5.87 1.14 -4.50
N ILE A 180 6.73 2.13 -4.56
CA ILE A 180 7.86 2.31 -3.65
C ILE A 180 7.39 3.07 -2.41
N GLY A 181 7.83 2.61 -1.24
CA GLY A 181 7.55 3.25 0.04
C GLY A 181 8.72 4.08 0.58
N ASP A 182 8.45 4.77 1.70
CA ASP A 182 9.36 5.76 2.30
C ASP A 182 10.72 5.17 2.73
N MET A 183 10.74 3.94 3.25
CA MET A 183 12.00 3.31 3.65
C MET A 183 12.91 3.00 2.46
N MET A 184 12.32 2.59 1.32
CA MET A 184 13.10 2.39 0.09
C MET A 184 13.60 3.72 -0.48
N GLU A 185 12.81 4.80 -0.40
CA GLU A 185 13.25 6.15 -0.76
C GLU A 185 14.44 6.60 0.10
N ARG A 186 14.40 6.31 1.41
CA ARG A 186 15.50 6.62 2.35
C ARG A 186 16.76 5.82 2.03
N TRP A 187 16.66 4.50 1.85
CA TRP A 187 17.80 3.65 1.49
C TRP A 187 18.49 4.10 0.21
N THR A 188 17.70 4.50 -0.78
CA THR A 188 18.21 4.93 -2.09
C THR A 188 18.50 6.43 -2.18
N ASN A 189 18.56 7.14 -1.03
CA ASN A 189 18.83 8.57 -0.96
C ASN A 189 17.87 9.43 -1.80
N GLY A 190 16.63 8.99 -1.98
CA GLY A 190 15.64 9.65 -2.81
C GLY A 190 15.77 9.36 -4.30
N LEU A 191 16.62 8.40 -4.72
CA LEU A 191 16.68 7.95 -6.10
C LEU A 191 15.41 7.23 -6.52
N PHE A 192 14.93 6.29 -5.71
CA PHE A 192 13.62 5.68 -5.90
C PHE A 192 12.58 6.53 -5.18
N ARG A 193 11.44 6.74 -5.82
CA ARG A 193 10.46 7.70 -5.35
C ARG A 193 9.37 7.02 -4.53
N SER A 194 9.20 7.45 -3.29
CA SER A 194 7.96 7.21 -2.54
C SER A 194 6.92 8.22 -3.02
N THR A 195 6.01 7.77 -3.86
CA THR A 195 5.09 8.65 -4.57
C THR A 195 3.79 8.81 -3.82
N LEU A 196 3.38 10.07 -3.62
CA LEU A 196 2.13 10.42 -2.98
C LEU A 196 0.95 9.92 -3.81
N HIS A 197 0.03 9.22 -3.18
CA HIS A 197 -1.15 8.67 -3.82
C HIS A 197 -2.38 8.79 -2.93
N ARG A 198 -3.56 8.64 -3.53
CA ARG A 198 -4.85 8.69 -2.85
C ARG A 198 -5.87 7.82 -3.55
N VAL A 199 -6.98 7.52 -2.88
CA VAL A 199 -8.13 6.85 -3.49
C VAL A 199 -9.33 7.77 -3.41
N MET A 200 -9.89 8.13 -4.55
CA MET A 200 -11.09 8.95 -4.65
C MET A 200 -12.35 8.10 -4.61
N PRO A 201 -13.39 8.54 -3.91
CA PRO A 201 -14.69 7.88 -3.95
C PRO A 201 -15.29 7.99 -5.34
N VAL A 202 -15.86 6.89 -5.83
CA VAL A 202 -16.47 6.81 -7.16
C VAL A 202 -17.96 6.45 -7.11
N GLY A 203 -18.57 6.50 -5.92
CA GLY A 203 -20.00 6.16 -5.72
C GLY A 203 -20.28 4.66 -5.89
N LYS A 204 -19.26 3.81 -5.75
CA LYS A 204 -19.35 2.34 -5.79
C LYS A 204 -18.41 1.75 -4.77
N GLU A 205 -18.79 0.60 -4.24
CA GLU A 205 -17.86 -0.24 -3.47
C GLU A 205 -16.61 -0.54 -4.28
N ARG A 206 -15.47 -0.48 -3.63
CA ARG A 206 -14.17 -0.79 -4.20
C ARG A 206 -13.39 -1.64 -3.22
N TYR A 207 -13.00 -2.81 -3.67
CA TYR A 207 -12.18 -3.72 -2.88
C TYR A 207 -10.74 -3.72 -3.37
N SER A 208 -9.83 -3.80 -2.42
CA SER A 208 -8.41 -3.94 -2.71
C SER A 208 -7.72 -4.78 -1.65
N VAL A 209 -6.72 -5.54 -2.08
CA VAL A 209 -5.85 -6.31 -1.20
C VAL A 209 -4.45 -5.75 -1.34
N VAL A 210 -3.87 -5.37 -0.22
CA VAL A 210 -2.58 -4.70 -0.15
C VAL A 210 -1.59 -5.58 0.61
N PHE A 211 -0.43 -5.84 0.00
CA PHE A 211 0.69 -6.48 0.67
C PHE A 211 1.79 -5.44 0.86
N PHE A 212 2.14 -5.17 2.11
CA PHE A 212 3.25 -4.30 2.48
C PHE A 212 4.49 -5.15 2.76
N LEU A 213 5.56 -4.90 2.02
CA LEU A 213 6.87 -5.46 2.28
C LEU A 213 7.69 -4.45 3.07
N ASP A 214 7.88 -4.74 4.33
CA ASP A 214 8.64 -3.92 5.27
C ASP A 214 9.97 -4.57 5.64
N PRO A 215 10.99 -3.80 6.05
CA PRO A 215 12.17 -4.37 6.70
C PRO A 215 11.82 -5.00 8.04
N ASN A 216 12.67 -5.88 8.55
CA ASN A 216 12.56 -6.33 9.93
C ASN A 216 12.56 -5.12 10.89
N PRO A 217 11.79 -5.17 11.99
CA PRO A 217 11.65 -4.04 12.91
C PRO A 217 12.98 -3.54 13.52
N ASP A 218 13.97 -4.40 13.65
CA ASP A 218 15.31 -4.13 14.16
C ASP A 218 16.30 -3.69 13.05
N CYS A 219 15.84 -3.57 11.81
CA CYS A 219 16.65 -3.12 10.69
C CYS A 219 16.93 -1.62 10.78
N HIS A 220 18.22 -1.25 10.69
CA HIS A 220 18.64 0.12 10.51
C HIS A 220 18.51 0.53 9.03
N VAL A 221 17.66 1.52 8.77
CA VAL A 221 17.44 2.09 7.44
C VAL A 221 18.28 3.34 7.33
N GLU A 222 19.39 3.24 6.59
CA GLU A 222 20.30 4.34 6.30
C GLU A 222 20.69 4.34 4.82
N CYS A 223 21.20 5.45 4.31
CA CYS A 223 21.56 5.59 2.91
C CYS A 223 22.57 4.50 2.50
N LEU A 224 22.26 3.76 1.42
CA LEU A 224 23.19 2.82 0.83
C LEU A 224 24.39 3.56 0.26
N GLU A 225 25.61 3.06 0.51
CA GLU A 225 26.86 3.65 0.01
C GLU A 225 26.85 3.86 -1.51
N SER A 226 26.21 2.94 -2.26
CA SER A 226 26.04 3.06 -3.71
C SER A 226 25.09 4.20 -4.16
N CYS A 227 24.36 4.81 -3.23
CA CYS A 227 23.35 5.84 -3.48
C CYS A 227 23.76 7.21 -2.95
N CYS A 228 24.93 7.34 -2.33
CA CYS A 228 25.46 8.61 -1.83
C CYS A 228 26.93 8.81 -2.27
N SER A 229 27.39 10.05 -2.18
CA SER A 229 28.77 10.46 -2.51
C SER A 229 29.09 11.79 -1.81
N GLU A 230 30.30 12.27 -1.94
CA GLU A 230 30.68 13.62 -1.45
C GLU A 230 29.82 14.73 -2.07
N THR A 231 29.43 14.58 -3.34
CA THR A 231 28.57 15.54 -4.05
C THR A 231 27.07 15.29 -3.86
N SER A 232 26.70 14.13 -3.32
CA SER A 232 25.32 13.76 -2.98
C SER A 232 25.30 13.05 -1.62
N PRO A 233 25.48 13.81 -0.51
CA PRO A 233 25.51 13.22 0.83
C PRO A 233 24.16 12.62 1.22
N PRO A 234 24.11 11.76 2.25
CA PRO A 234 22.86 11.23 2.78
C PRO A 234 21.84 12.33 3.11
N ARG A 235 20.66 12.25 2.55
CA ARG A 235 19.57 13.23 2.72
C ARG A 235 18.72 12.94 3.95
N PHE A 236 18.73 11.71 4.42
CA PHE A 236 17.91 11.26 5.52
C PHE A 236 18.78 10.74 6.66
N PRO A 237 18.47 11.05 7.93
CA PRO A 237 19.16 10.45 9.06
C PRO A 237 18.80 8.95 9.14
N PRO A 238 19.70 8.09 9.69
CA PRO A 238 19.38 6.71 9.98
C PRO A 238 18.17 6.59 10.92
N ILE A 239 17.35 5.56 10.68
CA ILE A 239 16.19 5.26 11.51
C ILE A 239 16.13 3.75 11.78
N LEU A 240 15.49 3.36 12.89
CA LEU A 240 15.10 1.97 13.12
C LEU A 240 13.73 1.73 12.47
N ALA A 241 13.62 0.70 11.62
CA ALA A 241 12.40 0.44 10.84
C ALA A 241 11.16 0.32 11.73
N GLY A 242 11.26 -0.44 12.83
CA GLY A 242 10.14 -0.63 13.75
C GLY A 242 9.70 0.65 14.44
N ASP A 243 10.62 1.55 14.78
CA ASP A 243 10.28 2.82 15.43
C ASP A 243 9.62 3.77 14.42
N TYR A 244 10.10 3.78 13.18
CA TYR A 244 9.46 4.58 12.11
C TYR A 244 8.03 4.14 11.86
N ILE A 245 7.79 2.84 11.69
CA ILE A 245 6.43 2.31 11.48
C ILE A 245 5.52 2.65 12.67
N LYS A 246 5.97 2.45 13.90
CA LYS A 246 5.18 2.79 15.11
C LYS A 246 4.78 4.26 15.14
N GLU A 247 5.72 5.16 14.84
CA GLU A 247 5.42 6.59 14.82
C GLU A 247 4.43 6.95 13.72
N ARG A 248 4.56 6.35 12.51
CA ARG A 248 3.60 6.56 11.43
C ARG A 248 2.20 6.05 11.79
N PHE A 249 2.11 4.87 12.41
CA PHE A 249 0.84 4.34 12.91
C PHE A 249 0.23 5.26 13.98
N ARG A 250 1.03 5.74 14.93
CA ARG A 250 0.56 6.68 15.95
C ARG A 250 -0.08 7.92 15.33
N LEU A 251 0.56 8.51 14.32
CA LEU A 251 0.04 9.68 13.60
C LEU A 251 -1.24 9.38 12.80
N THR A 252 -1.40 8.15 12.33
CA THR A 252 -2.56 7.74 11.51
C THR A 252 -3.80 7.45 12.36
N TYR A 253 -3.62 6.95 13.58
CA TYR A 253 -4.72 6.40 14.40
C TYR A 253 -4.97 7.16 15.71
N GLU A 254 -4.03 7.97 16.18
CA GLU A 254 -4.13 8.69 17.45
C GLU A 254 -4.25 10.22 17.28
N SER A 255 -4.37 10.70 16.03
CA SER A 255 -4.45 12.14 15.72
C SER A 255 -5.88 12.66 15.63
#